data_e05d8ec0749a65f1bc7018fb877731f6
#
_entry.id   e05d8ec0749a65f1bc7018fb877731f6
#
_cell.length_a   1.000
_cell.length_b   1.000
_cell.length_c   1.000
_cell.angle_alpha   90.00
_cell.angle_beta   90.00
_cell.angle_gamma   90.00
#
_symmetry.space_group_name_H-M   'P 1'
#
loop_
_entity.id
_entity.type
_entity.pdbx_description
1 polymer ?
#
loop_
_entity_poly.entity_id
_entity_poly.type
_entity_poly.pdbx_seq_one_letter_code
_entity_poly.pdbx_strand_id
1 'polypeptide(L)'
;MLVLDGDGSLVMQLGSLVSTAEIRPPNFVHFVFNNGVWFENLANMPIPSARTLDFVGLAKAAGNSAVSRFSEATALDAAMPDLMASNGPRFVELVIEPEGNALWSGSNVQAELKDIHFTRMGDEARRMRQQLLQKA
;
A
#
# COMPACT_ATOMS: atom_id res chain seq x y z
N MET A 1 -13.02 0.69 -1.14
CA MET A 1 -11.91 0.87 -0.16
C MET A 1 -10.60 0.87 -0.89
N LEU A 2 -9.74 1.84 -0.65
CA LEU A 2 -8.38 1.87 -1.15
C LEU A 2 -7.42 1.49 -0.03
N VAL A 3 -6.47 0.62 -0.34
CA VAL A 3 -5.33 0.30 0.53
C VAL A 3 -4.08 0.75 -0.21
N LEU A 4 -3.26 1.55 0.47
CA LEU A 4 -1.95 1.98 -0.01
C LEU A 4 -0.90 1.30 0.87
N ASP A 5 -0.06 0.49 0.28
CA ASP A 5 0.89 -0.37 0.98
C ASP A 5 2.28 -0.25 0.36
N GLY A 6 3.31 -0.46 1.15
CA GLY A 6 4.68 -0.59 0.66
C GLY A 6 5.03 -2.05 0.37
N ASP A 7 5.93 -2.25 -0.56
CA ASP A 7 6.46 -3.58 -0.91
C ASP A 7 7.04 -4.33 0.30
N GLY A 8 7.79 -3.65 1.14
CA GLY A 8 8.34 -4.21 2.38
C GLY A 8 7.25 -4.65 3.37
N SER A 9 6.19 -3.85 3.53
CA SER A 9 5.04 -4.18 4.37
C SER A 9 4.29 -5.41 3.84
N LEU A 10 4.07 -5.46 2.53
CA LEU A 10 3.43 -6.60 1.90
C LEU A 10 4.25 -7.88 2.06
N VAL A 11 5.59 -7.81 1.92
CA VAL A 11 6.47 -8.98 2.13
C VAL A 11 6.30 -9.56 3.53
N MET A 12 6.11 -8.71 4.54
CA MET A 12 5.86 -9.18 5.92
C MET A 12 4.48 -9.83 6.10
N GLN A 13 3.53 -9.58 5.19
CA GLN A 13 2.15 -10.05 5.29
C GLN A 13 1.61 -10.65 3.98
N LEU A 14 2.41 -11.42 3.26
CA LEU A 14 2.00 -12.04 1.98
C LEU A 14 0.70 -12.84 2.08
N GLY A 15 0.37 -13.38 3.25
CA GLY A 15 -0.89 -14.08 3.50
C GLY A 15 -2.14 -13.21 3.29
N SER A 16 -2.01 -11.88 3.34
CA SER A 16 -3.11 -10.96 3.05
C SER A 16 -3.63 -11.08 1.62
N LEU A 17 -2.77 -11.45 0.66
CA LEU A 17 -3.17 -11.69 -0.73
C LEU A 17 -4.13 -12.89 -0.83
N VAL A 18 -3.89 -13.95 -0.07
CA VAL A 18 -4.75 -15.14 -0.03
C VAL A 18 -6.09 -14.79 0.59
N SER A 19 -6.08 -14.05 1.72
CA SER A 19 -7.30 -13.62 2.39
C SER A 19 -8.17 -12.74 1.47
N THR A 20 -7.56 -11.81 0.75
CA THR A 20 -8.26 -10.94 -0.22
C THR A 20 -8.86 -11.74 -1.37
N ALA A 21 -8.12 -12.71 -1.89
CA ALA A 21 -8.57 -13.58 -2.96
C ALA A 21 -9.74 -14.49 -2.53
N GLU A 22 -9.78 -14.92 -1.27
CA GLU A 22 -10.86 -15.73 -0.70
C GLU A 22 -12.13 -14.90 -0.45
N ILE A 23 -12.00 -13.75 0.22
CA ILE A 23 -13.12 -12.89 0.62
C ILE A 23 -13.75 -12.18 -0.59
N ARG A 24 -12.96 -11.85 -1.61
CA ARG A 24 -13.37 -11.15 -2.83
C ARG A 24 -14.21 -9.89 -2.60
N PRO A 25 -13.73 -8.93 -1.80
CA PRO A 25 -14.49 -7.73 -1.51
C PRO A 25 -14.75 -6.93 -2.81
N PRO A 26 -16.01 -6.53 -3.09
CA PRO A 26 -16.38 -6.00 -4.42
C PRO A 26 -15.81 -4.62 -4.72
N ASN A 27 -15.44 -3.86 -3.71
CA ASN A 27 -14.99 -2.47 -3.83
C ASN A 27 -13.61 -2.24 -3.20
N PHE A 28 -12.68 -3.16 -3.44
CA PHE A 28 -11.35 -3.18 -2.85
C PHE A 28 -10.27 -3.00 -3.91
N VAL A 29 -9.40 -2.02 -3.75
CA VAL A 29 -8.21 -1.81 -4.58
C VAL A 29 -7.00 -1.72 -3.68
N HIS A 30 -6.04 -2.61 -3.87
CA HIS A 30 -4.78 -2.66 -3.14
C HIS A 30 -3.65 -2.16 -4.03
N PHE A 31 -3.15 -0.97 -3.74
CA PHE A 31 -1.96 -0.41 -4.38
C PHE A 31 -0.73 -0.76 -3.56
N VAL A 32 0.27 -1.32 -4.22
CA VAL A 32 1.57 -1.63 -3.62
C VAL A 32 2.65 -0.80 -4.30
N PHE A 33 3.31 0.04 -3.53
CA PHE A 33 4.43 0.85 -3.98
C PHE A 33 5.70 0.01 -3.90
N ASN A 34 6.15 -0.47 -5.06
CA ASN A 34 7.37 -1.28 -5.19
C ASN A 34 8.54 -0.37 -5.54
N ASN A 35 9.24 0.07 -4.51
CA ASN A 35 10.50 0.80 -4.63
C ASN A 35 11.74 -0.06 -4.30
N GLY A 36 11.54 -1.33 -3.96
CA GLY A 36 12.60 -2.28 -3.64
C GLY A 36 13.28 -2.07 -2.29
N VAL A 37 12.80 -1.08 -1.51
CA VAL A 37 13.38 -0.74 -0.21
C VAL A 37 12.30 -0.42 0.81
N TRP A 38 12.58 -0.65 2.07
CA TRP A 38 11.84 -0.03 3.16
C TRP A 38 12.71 1.03 3.83
N PHE A 39 12.06 2.06 4.32
CA PHE A 39 12.72 3.13 5.04
C PHE A 39 12.67 2.83 6.53
N GLU A 40 13.83 2.50 7.10
CA GLU A 40 13.95 2.16 8.50
C GLU A 40 15.11 2.92 9.13
N ASN A 41 14.88 3.53 10.28
CA ASN A 41 15.90 4.29 11.01
C ASN A 41 16.67 5.32 10.14
N LEU A 42 15.95 6.05 9.29
CA LEU A 42 16.49 7.05 8.37
C LEU A 42 17.40 6.47 7.26
N ALA A 43 17.27 5.19 6.96
CA ALA A 43 18.02 4.54 5.90
C ALA A 43 17.09 3.69 5.01
N ASN A 44 17.37 3.69 3.71
CA ASN A 44 16.76 2.77 2.78
C ASN A 44 17.42 1.39 2.92
N MET A 45 16.65 0.39 3.30
CA MET A 45 17.11 -1.00 3.42
C MET A 45 16.46 -1.83 2.31
N PRO A 46 17.23 -2.58 1.51
CA PRO A 46 16.64 -3.43 0.49
C PRO A 46 15.68 -4.45 1.11
N ILE A 47 14.51 -4.60 0.49
CA ILE A 47 13.61 -5.70 0.85
C ILE A 47 14.19 -7.04 0.41
N PRO A 48 13.82 -8.16 1.04
CA PRO A 48 14.22 -9.48 0.55
C PRO A 48 13.83 -9.68 -0.91
N SER A 49 14.77 -10.12 -1.73
CA SER A 49 14.56 -10.38 -3.17
C SER A 49 14.11 -9.15 -4.00
N ALA A 50 14.45 -7.93 -3.59
CA ALA A 50 14.02 -6.67 -4.23
C ALA A 50 14.09 -6.67 -5.77
N ARG A 51 15.09 -7.37 -6.36
CA ARG A 51 15.30 -7.42 -7.81
C ARG A 51 14.59 -8.57 -8.52
N THR A 52 14.03 -9.52 -7.82
CA THR A 52 13.49 -10.77 -8.39
C THR A 52 12.06 -11.06 -7.95
N LEU A 53 11.55 -10.32 -6.97
CA LEU A 53 10.20 -10.52 -6.46
C LEU A 53 9.18 -10.01 -7.48
N ASP A 54 8.23 -10.87 -7.84
CA ASP A 54 7.12 -10.56 -8.73
C ASP A 54 5.81 -10.47 -7.93
N PHE A 55 5.46 -9.28 -7.47
CA PHE A 55 4.25 -9.06 -6.67
C PHE A 55 2.96 -9.37 -7.45
N VAL A 56 2.92 -9.05 -8.75
CA VAL A 56 1.79 -9.41 -9.62
C VAL A 56 1.67 -10.93 -9.75
N GLY A 57 2.79 -11.62 -9.93
CA GLY A 57 2.84 -13.08 -9.96
C GLY A 57 2.36 -13.70 -8.65
N LEU A 58 2.79 -13.17 -7.51
CA LEU A 58 2.35 -13.60 -6.18
C LEU A 58 0.84 -13.38 -5.99
N ALA A 59 0.32 -12.22 -6.35
CA ALA A 59 -1.10 -11.93 -6.25
C ALA A 59 -1.94 -12.87 -7.14
N LYS A 60 -1.48 -13.17 -8.36
CA LYS A 60 -2.12 -14.16 -9.23
C LYS A 60 -2.10 -15.56 -8.62
N ALA A 61 -0.94 -16.01 -8.12
CA ALA A 61 -0.80 -17.33 -7.50
C ALA A 61 -1.68 -17.46 -6.24
N ALA A 62 -1.90 -16.36 -5.51
CA ALA A 62 -2.81 -16.31 -4.37
C ALA A 62 -4.30 -16.37 -4.77
N GLY A 63 -4.64 -16.25 -6.06
CA GLY A 63 -6.01 -16.32 -6.56
C GLY A 63 -6.64 -14.96 -6.95
N ASN A 64 -5.87 -13.88 -6.93
CA ASN A 64 -6.35 -12.58 -7.41
C ASN A 64 -6.34 -12.56 -8.94
N SER A 65 -7.50 -12.44 -9.56
CA SER A 65 -7.65 -12.45 -11.02
C SER A 65 -7.42 -11.09 -11.68
N ALA A 66 -7.69 -10.01 -10.95
CA ALA A 66 -7.55 -8.64 -11.44
C ALA A 66 -6.29 -8.00 -10.89
N VAL A 67 -5.20 -8.12 -11.63
CA VAL A 67 -3.88 -7.61 -11.24
C VAL A 67 -3.30 -6.73 -12.35
N SER A 68 -2.60 -5.68 -11.97
CA SER A 68 -1.95 -4.72 -12.89
C SER A 68 -0.61 -4.28 -12.34
N ARG A 69 0.29 -3.84 -13.24
CA ARG A 69 1.57 -3.23 -12.90
C ARG A 69 1.74 -1.96 -13.72
N PHE A 70 2.17 -0.88 -13.09
CA PHE A 70 2.47 0.39 -13.74
C PHE A 70 3.85 0.89 -13.29
N SER A 71 4.62 1.40 -14.25
CA SER A 71 5.88 2.12 -14.04
C SER A 71 5.81 3.57 -14.53
N GLU A 72 4.73 3.91 -15.24
CA GLU A 72 4.54 5.23 -15.83
C GLU A 72 3.28 5.88 -15.27
N ALA A 73 3.40 7.11 -14.75
CA ALA A 73 2.28 7.86 -14.17
C ALA A 73 1.14 8.09 -15.17
N THR A 74 1.47 8.37 -16.44
CA THR A 74 0.47 8.56 -17.49
C THR A 74 -0.34 7.30 -17.79
N ALA A 75 0.27 6.12 -17.69
CA ALA A 75 -0.42 4.85 -17.88
C ALA A 75 -1.35 4.55 -16.68
N LEU A 76 -0.91 4.87 -15.47
CA LEU A 76 -1.73 4.76 -14.28
C LEU A 76 -2.94 5.71 -14.36
N ASP A 77 -2.72 6.99 -14.70
CA ASP A 77 -3.79 7.98 -14.84
C ASP A 77 -4.87 7.53 -15.83
N ALA A 78 -4.44 7.01 -16.99
CA ALA A 78 -5.37 6.48 -17.99
C ALA A 78 -6.19 5.28 -17.48
N ALA A 79 -5.61 4.45 -16.61
CA ALA A 79 -6.26 3.27 -16.05
C ALA A 79 -7.14 3.58 -14.82
N MET A 80 -6.93 4.70 -14.14
CA MET A 80 -7.60 5.02 -12.87
C MET A 80 -9.13 4.97 -12.95
N PRO A 81 -9.82 5.49 -13.99
CA PRO A 81 -11.28 5.39 -14.06
C PRO A 81 -11.77 3.94 -14.02
N ASP A 82 -11.12 3.04 -14.76
CA ASP A 82 -11.49 1.62 -14.80
C ASP A 82 -11.13 0.90 -13.49
N LEU A 83 -9.99 1.23 -12.90
CA LEU A 83 -9.58 0.69 -11.60
C LEU A 83 -10.60 1.03 -10.52
N MET A 84 -11.14 2.24 -10.54
CA MET A 84 -12.07 2.75 -9.53
C MET A 84 -13.53 2.31 -9.77
N ALA A 85 -13.92 2.09 -11.03
CA ALA A 85 -15.28 1.68 -11.40
C ALA A 85 -15.54 0.18 -11.30
N SER A 86 -14.50 -0.63 -11.17
CA SER A 86 -14.64 -2.08 -11.25
C SER A 86 -15.18 -2.73 -9.98
N ASN A 87 -15.93 -3.81 -10.17
CA ASN A 87 -16.36 -4.71 -9.11
C ASN A 87 -15.31 -5.81 -8.87
N GLY A 88 -14.91 -5.98 -7.63
CA GLY A 88 -14.01 -7.05 -7.19
C GLY A 88 -12.65 -6.54 -6.71
N PRO A 89 -11.92 -7.36 -5.96
CA PRO A 89 -10.62 -6.96 -5.50
C PRO A 89 -9.66 -6.78 -6.67
N ARG A 90 -8.93 -5.67 -6.66
CA ARG A 90 -7.87 -5.39 -7.60
C ARG A 90 -6.57 -5.25 -6.87
N PHE A 91 -5.53 -5.84 -7.44
CA PHE A 91 -4.17 -5.68 -6.99
C PHE A 91 -3.41 -4.85 -8.03
N VAL A 92 -2.77 -3.77 -7.59
CA VAL A 92 -2.07 -2.82 -8.45
C VAL A 92 -0.66 -2.60 -7.91
N GLU A 93 0.34 -3.05 -8.64
CA GLU A 93 1.73 -2.77 -8.35
C GLU A 93 2.18 -1.50 -9.05
N LEU A 94 2.73 -0.57 -8.28
CA LEU A 94 3.36 0.65 -8.78
C LEU A 94 4.87 0.52 -8.62
N VAL A 95 5.57 0.33 -9.73
CA VAL A 95 7.04 0.28 -9.74
C VAL A 95 7.56 1.71 -9.75
N ILE A 96 8.24 2.08 -8.68
CA ILE A 96 8.77 3.43 -8.49
C ILE A 96 10.26 3.38 -8.10
N GLU A 97 10.97 4.42 -8.41
CA GLU A 97 12.35 4.56 -7.94
C GLU A 97 12.39 4.91 -6.45
N PRO A 98 13.31 4.33 -5.68
CA PRO A 98 13.47 4.70 -4.28
C PRO A 98 13.96 6.13 -4.16
N GLU A 99 13.31 6.93 -3.31
CA GLU A 99 13.80 8.27 -3.00
C GLU A 99 15.18 8.20 -2.31
N GLY A 100 16.06 9.10 -2.69
CA GLY A 100 17.36 9.21 -2.03
C GLY A 100 17.22 9.66 -0.57
N ASN A 101 18.15 9.25 0.28
CA ASN A 101 18.20 9.63 1.70
C ASN A 101 18.26 11.15 1.95
N ALA A 102 18.57 11.93 0.92
CA ALA A 102 18.75 13.38 1.01
C ALA A 102 17.49 14.16 1.42
N LEU A 103 16.30 13.65 1.12
CA LEU A 103 15.03 14.29 1.51
C LEU A 103 14.80 14.28 3.02
N TRP A 104 15.41 13.36 3.72
CA TRP A 104 15.22 13.15 5.16
C TRP A 104 16.35 13.73 6.00
N SER A 105 17.49 14.03 5.38
CA SER A 105 18.71 14.46 6.08
C SER A 105 18.65 15.87 6.69
N GLY A 106 17.64 16.65 6.39
CA GLY A 106 17.49 18.02 6.89
C GLY A 106 16.11 18.36 7.44
N SER A 107 15.16 17.43 7.40
CA SER A 107 13.80 17.71 7.87
C SER A 107 13.61 17.27 9.31
N ASN A 108 13.06 18.16 10.12
CA ASN A 108 12.54 17.85 11.44
C ASN A 108 11.20 17.09 11.37
N VAL A 109 10.89 16.41 10.26
CA VAL A 109 9.62 15.72 10.06
C VAL A 109 9.35 14.72 11.19
N GLN A 110 10.38 14.02 11.63
CA GLN A 110 10.27 13.10 12.74
C GLN A 110 10.07 13.80 14.09
N ALA A 111 10.59 15.02 14.25
CA ALA A 111 10.34 15.83 15.44
C ALA A 111 8.92 16.41 15.46
N GLU A 112 8.36 16.74 14.30
CA GLU A 112 6.98 17.21 14.17
C GLU A 112 5.96 16.09 14.36
N LEU A 113 6.31 14.86 14.00
CA LEU A 113 5.43 13.68 14.15
C LEU A 113 5.59 13.00 15.52
N LYS A 114 6.55 13.40 16.30
CA LYS A 114 7.15 12.67 17.42
C LYS A 114 6.19 12.10 18.47
N ASP A 115 5.03 12.61 18.70
CA ASP A 115 4.12 12.07 19.71
C ASP A 115 2.63 12.24 19.35
N ILE A 116 2.34 13.01 18.31
CA ILE A 116 0.95 13.37 17.97
C ILE A 116 0.17 12.16 17.48
N HIS A 117 0.83 11.28 16.76
CA HIS A 117 0.24 10.12 16.13
C HIS A 117 -0.21 9.09 17.16
N PHE A 118 0.63 8.71 18.10
CA PHE A 118 0.26 7.73 19.13
C PHE A 118 -0.70 8.30 20.17
N THR A 119 -0.56 9.57 20.54
CA THR A 119 -1.45 10.21 21.51
C THR A 119 -2.86 10.44 20.98
N ARG A 120 -3.02 10.67 19.67
CA ARG A 120 -4.33 10.90 19.03
C ARG A 120 -5.01 9.65 18.50
N MET A 121 -4.27 8.59 18.22
CA MET A 121 -4.77 7.39 17.55
C MET A 121 -5.99 6.78 18.26
N GLY A 122 -6.00 6.71 19.58
CA GLY A 122 -7.13 6.20 20.35
C GLY A 122 -8.40 7.06 20.24
N ASP A 123 -8.23 8.40 20.22
CA ASP A 123 -9.35 9.34 20.09
C ASP A 123 -9.91 9.33 18.67
N GLU A 124 -9.07 9.27 17.67
CA GLU A 124 -9.46 9.21 16.27
C GLU A 124 -10.20 7.91 15.96
N ALA A 125 -9.72 6.77 16.47
CA ALA A 125 -10.40 5.49 16.34
C ALA A 125 -11.79 5.50 16.99
N ARG A 126 -11.94 6.11 18.17
CA ARG A 126 -13.24 6.29 18.83
C ARG A 126 -14.19 7.17 18.02
N ARG A 127 -13.71 8.29 17.47
CA ARG A 127 -14.51 9.19 16.63
C ARG A 127 -14.96 8.49 15.35
N MET A 128 -14.06 7.79 14.68
CA MET A 128 -14.38 7.03 13.47
C MET A 128 -15.43 5.96 13.76
N ARG A 129 -15.29 5.20 14.83
CA ARG A 129 -16.30 4.22 15.25
C ARG A 129 -17.68 4.86 15.47
N GLN A 130 -17.72 6.01 16.16
CA GLN A 130 -18.99 6.72 16.40
C GLN A 130 -19.64 7.16 15.08
N GLN A 131 -18.84 7.69 14.13
CA GLN A 131 -19.35 8.10 12.81
C GLN A 131 -19.89 6.94 11.99
N LEU A 132 -19.24 5.77 12.07
CA LEU A 132 -19.70 4.57 11.37
C LEU A 132 -21.02 4.04 11.96
N LEU A 133 -21.16 4.05 13.28
CA LEU A 133 -22.38 3.59 13.97
C LEU A 133 -23.57 4.53 13.79
N GLN A 134 -23.36 5.82 13.49
CA GLN A 134 -24.42 6.78 13.19
C GLN A 134 -24.96 6.67 11.76
N LYS A 135 -24.24 6.00 10.87
CA LYS A 135 -24.60 5.81 9.46
C LYS A 135 -25.20 4.42 9.17
N ALA A 136 -25.21 3.55 10.16
CA ALA A 136 -25.84 2.22 10.10
C ALA A 136 -27.26 2.24 10.67
#